data_327c7899ccdac2a2921883acda9e68a1
#
_entry.id   327c7899ccdac2a2921883acda9e68a1
#
_cell.length_a   1.000
_cell.length_b   1.000
_cell.length_c   1.000
_cell.angle_alpha   90.00
_cell.angle_beta   90.00
_cell.angle_gamma   90.00
#
_symmetry.space_group_name_H-M   'P 1'
#
loop_
_entity.id
_entity.type
_entity.pdbx_description
1 polymer ?
#
loop_
_entity_poly.entity_id
_entity_poly.type
_entity_poly.pdbx_seq_one_letter_code
_entity_poly.pdbx_strand_id
1 'polypeptide(L)'
;MTASQENATKLWTPANIVTVVRICGVPLFIVAMLSPWPEWLSFWPDAWLWKPWLATLVFIVLAATDSLDGYLARSRHEVTNFGKFVDPLADKILTTAALLVLIELGVLPSWPVFIILCREFIVSGIRMLAAAEGRVIAASWYGKAKTVTQIIAIVLFLVK
;
A
#
# COMPACT_ATOMS: atom_id res chain seq x y z
N MET A 1 -13.52 -33.22 5.01
CA MET A 1 -13.08 -31.81 4.91
C MET A 1 -13.71 -31.22 3.67
N THR A 2 -14.47 -30.15 3.80
CA THR A 2 -15.11 -29.50 2.65
C THR A 2 -14.08 -28.68 1.88
N ALA A 3 -14.21 -28.53 0.55
CA ALA A 3 -13.32 -27.73 -0.30
C ALA A 3 -13.10 -26.28 0.24
N SER A 4 -14.05 -25.76 1.00
CA SER A 4 -13.96 -24.48 1.69
C SER A 4 -12.91 -24.46 2.82
N GLN A 5 -12.68 -25.57 3.50
CA GLN A 5 -11.68 -25.68 4.59
C GLN A 5 -10.28 -25.86 4.01
N GLU A 6 -10.14 -26.54 2.89
CA GLU A 6 -8.86 -26.74 2.20
C GLU A 6 -8.32 -25.42 1.62
N ASN A 7 -9.18 -24.56 1.10
CA ASN A 7 -8.79 -23.24 0.60
C ASN A 7 -8.41 -22.25 1.72
N ALA A 8 -8.98 -22.39 2.92
CA ALA A 8 -8.64 -21.53 4.05
C ALA A 8 -7.21 -21.76 4.58
N THR A 9 -6.58 -22.89 4.28
CA THR A 9 -5.21 -23.24 4.71
C THR A 9 -4.15 -23.01 3.63
N LYS A 10 -4.53 -22.74 2.39
CA LYS A 10 -3.58 -22.45 1.31
C LYS A 10 -2.94 -21.07 1.53
N LEU A 11 -1.67 -21.06 1.92
CA LEU A 11 -0.87 -19.83 2.07
C LEU A 11 -0.52 -19.18 0.72
N TRP A 12 -0.33 -19.97 -0.32
CA TRP A 12 0.10 -19.53 -1.65
C TRP A 12 -1.07 -19.44 -2.63
N THR A 13 -1.96 -18.48 -2.42
CA THR A 13 -2.96 -18.08 -3.42
C THR A 13 -2.43 -16.92 -4.27
N PRO A 14 -2.88 -16.75 -5.52
CA PRO A 14 -2.46 -15.62 -6.36
C PRO A 14 -2.62 -14.27 -5.64
N ALA A 15 -3.72 -14.07 -4.89
CA ALA A 15 -3.95 -12.86 -4.10
C ALA A 15 -2.87 -12.67 -3.02
N ASN A 16 -2.55 -13.70 -2.23
CA ASN A 16 -1.52 -13.62 -1.19
C ASN A 16 -0.13 -13.35 -1.78
N ILE A 17 0.20 -13.95 -2.94
CA ILE A 17 1.48 -13.71 -3.62
C ILE A 17 1.60 -12.23 -3.98
N VAL A 18 0.56 -11.62 -4.53
CA VAL A 18 0.59 -10.21 -4.93
C VAL A 18 0.71 -9.30 -3.71
N THR A 19 0.04 -9.62 -2.59
CA THR A 19 0.21 -8.89 -1.32
C THR A 19 1.66 -8.96 -0.82
N VAL A 20 2.30 -10.15 -0.88
CA VAL A 20 3.72 -10.31 -0.50
C VAL A 20 4.64 -9.52 -1.43
N VAL A 21 4.41 -9.57 -2.75
CA VAL A 21 5.17 -8.79 -3.74
C VAL A 21 5.07 -7.29 -3.45
N ARG A 22 3.89 -6.80 -3.07
CA ARG A 22 3.70 -5.40 -2.66
C ARG A 22 4.54 -5.06 -1.43
N ILE A 23 4.48 -5.87 -0.39
CA ILE A 23 5.29 -5.65 0.84
C ILE A 23 6.78 -5.62 0.50
N CYS A 24 7.26 -6.53 -0.36
CA CYS A 24 8.64 -6.52 -0.83
C CYS A 24 8.96 -5.33 -1.75
N GLY A 25 7.96 -4.80 -2.46
CA GLY A 25 8.10 -3.62 -3.30
C GLY A 25 8.24 -2.31 -2.54
N VAL A 26 7.75 -2.24 -1.28
CA VAL A 26 7.86 -1.03 -0.46
C VAL A 26 9.30 -0.63 -0.19
N PRO A 27 10.21 -1.50 0.26
CA PRO A 27 11.64 -1.16 0.39
C PRO A 27 12.24 -0.70 -0.94
N LEU A 28 11.87 -1.34 -2.06
CA LEU A 28 12.33 -0.92 -3.38
C LEU A 28 11.92 0.53 -3.71
N PHE A 29 10.67 0.88 -3.41
CA PHE A 29 10.18 2.25 -3.57
C PHE A 29 10.97 3.24 -2.70
N ILE A 30 11.20 2.92 -1.41
CA ILE A 30 11.97 3.77 -0.49
C ILE A 30 13.40 3.99 -1.03
N VAL A 31 14.07 2.90 -1.44
CA VAL A 31 15.42 2.97 -2.03
C VAL A 31 15.41 3.79 -3.32
N ALA A 32 14.45 3.59 -4.20
CA ALA A 32 14.33 4.35 -5.45
C ALA A 32 14.19 5.85 -5.20
N MET A 33 13.54 6.25 -4.11
CA MET A 33 13.29 7.65 -3.79
C MET A 33 14.42 8.30 -3.00
N LEU A 34 14.94 7.63 -1.96
CA LEU A 34 15.91 8.22 -1.01
C LEU A 34 17.37 7.96 -1.38
N SER A 35 17.67 6.86 -2.08
CA SER A 35 19.05 6.48 -2.42
C SER A 35 19.64 7.44 -3.47
N PRO A 36 20.96 7.76 -3.42
CA PRO A 36 21.66 8.59 -4.39
C PRO A 36 22.01 7.84 -5.68
N TRP A 37 21.21 6.87 -6.10
CA TRP A 37 21.50 6.04 -7.27
C TRP A 37 21.75 6.81 -8.58
N PRO A 38 21.16 8.02 -8.84
CA PRO A 38 21.53 8.77 -10.04
C PRO A 38 22.99 9.19 -10.09
N GLU A 39 23.61 9.42 -8.93
CA GLU A 39 25.04 9.80 -8.85
C GLU A 39 25.97 8.65 -9.25
N TRP A 40 25.53 7.40 -9.07
CA TRP A 40 26.30 6.21 -9.44
C TRP A 40 26.19 5.88 -10.93
N LEU A 41 25.16 6.41 -11.61
CA LEU A 41 24.88 6.20 -13.02
C LEU A 41 25.39 7.37 -13.87
N SER A 42 26.69 7.64 -13.81
CA SER A 42 27.35 8.77 -14.49
C SER A 42 27.17 8.79 -16.03
N PHE A 43 26.76 7.67 -16.63
CA PHE A 43 26.44 7.59 -18.05
C PHE A 43 25.02 8.10 -18.41
N TRP A 44 24.17 8.41 -17.42
CA TRP A 44 22.80 8.91 -17.64
C TRP A 44 22.71 10.37 -17.20
N PRO A 45 22.90 11.35 -18.10
CA PRO A 45 23.07 12.75 -17.75
C PRO A 45 21.88 13.40 -17.06
N ASP A 46 20.65 12.90 -17.27
CA ASP A 46 19.43 13.49 -16.74
C ASP A 46 18.74 12.62 -15.67
N ALA A 47 19.50 11.72 -15.03
CA ALA A 47 18.94 10.77 -14.05
C ALA A 47 18.20 11.47 -12.89
N TRP A 48 18.62 12.67 -12.47
CA TRP A 48 17.97 13.48 -11.43
C TRP A 48 16.56 13.91 -11.80
N LEU A 49 16.31 14.23 -13.06
CA LEU A 49 15.00 14.64 -13.55
C LEU A 49 14.00 13.44 -13.61
N TRP A 50 14.53 12.26 -13.91
CA TRP A 50 13.71 11.06 -14.04
C TRP A 50 13.44 10.33 -12.72
N LYS A 51 14.27 10.54 -11.71
CA LYS A 51 14.16 9.87 -10.40
C LYS A 51 12.78 10.02 -9.76
N PRO A 52 12.21 11.24 -9.60
CA PRO A 52 10.87 11.40 -9.00
C PRO A 52 9.78 10.70 -9.81
N TRP A 53 9.87 10.78 -11.14
CA TRP A 53 8.91 10.14 -12.04
C TRP A 53 8.95 8.62 -11.96
N LEU A 54 10.16 8.04 -11.95
CA LEU A 54 10.34 6.59 -11.84
C LEU A 54 9.86 6.06 -10.50
N ALA A 55 10.21 6.72 -9.40
CA ALA A 55 9.74 6.35 -8.08
C ALA A 55 8.23 6.50 -7.92
N THR A 56 7.65 7.56 -8.50
CA THR A 56 6.20 7.74 -8.54
C THR A 56 5.52 6.66 -9.37
N LEU A 57 6.10 6.25 -10.49
CA LEU A 57 5.60 5.13 -11.29
C LEU A 57 5.59 3.83 -10.47
N VAL A 58 6.68 3.53 -9.74
CA VAL A 58 6.73 2.36 -8.85
C VAL A 58 5.64 2.43 -7.79
N PHE A 59 5.44 3.59 -7.16
CA PHE A 59 4.37 3.78 -6.18
C PHE A 59 2.98 3.54 -6.79
N ILE A 60 2.70 4.10 -7.97
CA ILE A 60 1.41 3.92 -8.67
C ILE A 60 1.18 2.45 -9.01
N VAL A 61 2.19 1.74 -9.51
CA VAL A 61 2.10 0.31 -9.83
C VAL A 61 1.78 -0.50 -8.57
N LEU A 62 2.48 -0.24 -7.47
CA LEU A 62 2.23 -0.92 -6.19
C LEU A 62 0.83 -0.62 -5.65
N ALA A 63 0.36 0.64 -5.75
CA ALA A 63 -0.98 1.03 -5.32
C ALA A 63 -2.08 0.45 -6.23
N ALA A 64 -1.85 0.40 -7.55
CA ALA A 64 -2.79 -0.20 -8.50
C ALA A 64 -2.92 -1.71 -8.30
N THR A 65 -1.82 -2.37 -7.96
CA THR A 65 -1.79 -3.81 -7.66
C THR A 65 -2.78 -4.16 -6.54
N ASP A 66 -2.94 -3.31 -5.51
CA ASP A 66 -3.93 -3.48 -4.44
C ASP A 66 -5.38 -3.57 -4.95
N SER A 67 -5.73 -2.69 -5.88
CA SER A 67 -7.07 -2.68 -6.48
C SER A 67 -7.34 -3.95 -7.31
N LEU A 68 -6.31 -4.46 -7.99
CA LEU A 68 -6.38 -5.67 -8.81
C LEU A 68 -6.53 -6.92 -7.94
N ASP A 69 -5.79 -7.02 -6.84
CA ASP A 69 -5.86 -8.17 -5.93
C ASP A 69 -7.22 -8.28 -5.27
N GLY A 70 -7.74 -7.18 -4.77
CA GLY A 70 -9.08 -7.12 -4.18
C GLY A 70 -10.18 -7.52 -5.17
N TYR A 71 -9.99 -7.25 -6.45
CA TYR A 71 -10.89 -7.70 -7.52
C TYR A 71 -10.73 -9.20 -7.82
N LEU A 72 -9.48 -9.69 -7.98
CA LEU A 72 -9.19 -11.09 -8.25
C LEU A 72 -9.63 -12.02 -7.11
N ALA A 73 -9.32 -11.66 -5.86
CA ALA A 73 -9.69 -12.44 -4.69
C ALA A 73 -11.23 -12.60 -4.57
N ARG A 74 -11.97 -11.52 -4.86
CA ARG A 74 -13.44 -11.55 -4.84
C ARG A 74 -14.03 -12.36 -5.99
N SER A 75 -13.44 -12.28 -7.19
CA SER A 75 -13.94 -13.00 -8.37
C SER A 75 -13.70 -14.52 -8.30
N ARG A 76 -12.64 -14.95 -7.58
CA ARG A 76 -12.27 -16.37 -7.46
C ARG A 76 -12.75 -17.05 -6.19
N HIS A 77 -13.41 -16.33 -5.28
CA HIS A 77 -13.82 -16.84 -3.96
C HIS A 77 -12.69 -17.49 -3.14
N GLU A 78 -11.43 -17.13 -3.42
CA GLU A 78 -10.23 -17.66 -2.78
C GLU A 78 -9.79 -16.75 -1.60
N VAL A 79 -10.72 -16.46 -0.69
CA VAL A 79 -10.41 -15.61 0.46
C VAL A 79 -9.79 -16.45 1.56
N THR A 80 -8.48 -16.33 1.76
CA THR A 80 -7.76 -17.02 2.83
C THR A 80 -7.79 -16.25 4.14
N ASN A 81 -7.67 -16.95 5.29
CA ASN A 81 -7.56 -16.29 6.59
C ASN A 81 -6.29 -15.44 6.71
N PHE A 82 -5.20 -15.87 6.05
CA PHE A 82 -3.95 -15.13 5.96
C PHE A 82 -4.13 -13.81 5.17
N GLY A 83 -4.74 -13.86 3.98
CA GLY A 83 -5.02 -12.68 3.18
C GLY A 83 -5.86 -11.65 3.93
N LYS A 84 -6.94 -12.09 4.59
CA LYS A 84 -7.81 -11.19 5.39
C LYS A 84 -7.05 -10.36 6.44
N PHE A 85 -5.95 -10.90 6.96
CA PHE A 85 -5.12 -10.22 7.95
C PHE A 85 -4.03 -9.36 7.30
N VAL A 86 -3.37 -9.88 6.26
CA VAL A 86 -2.19 -9.24 5.66
C VAL A 86 -2.59 -8.12 4.69
N ASP A 87 -3.70 -8.23 3.95
CA ASP A 87 -4.13 -7.22 2.99
C ASP A 87 -4.33 -5.82 3.61
N PRO A 88 -5.09 -5.68 4.75
CA PRO A 88 -5.22 -4.37 5.40
C PRO A 88 -3.89 -3.82 5.92
N LEU A 89 -2.93 -4.69 6.24
CA LEU A 89 -1.61 -4.30 6.71
C LEU A 89 -0.74 -3.82 5.55
N ALA A 90 -0.73 -4.55 4.44
CA ALA A 90 0.05 -4.22 3.24
C ALA A 90 -0.34 -2.86 2.65
N ASP A 91 -1.65 -2.57 2.58
CA ASP A 91 -2.16 -1.26 2.16
C ASP A 91 -1.63 -0.13 3.04
N LYS A 92 -1.62 -0.33 4.36
CA LYS A 92 -1.11 0.67 5.30
C LYS A 92 0.41 0.84 5.23
N ILE A 93 1.17 -0.22 5.01
CA ILE A 93 2.63 -0.16 4.88
C ILE A 93 3.02 0.71 3.68
N LEU A 94 2.39 0.55 2.52
CA LEU A 94 2.70 1.32 1.32
C LEU A 94 2.43 2.83 1.51
N THR A 95 1.23 3.18 2.00
CA THR A 95 0.86 4.58 2.23
C THR A 95 1.70 5.22 3.33
N THR A 96 2.01 4.48 4.40
CA THR A 96 2.89 4.94 5.48
C THR A 96 4.30 5.21 4.95
N ALA A 97 4.86 4.29 4.16
CA ALA A 97 6.18 4.44 3.56
C ALA A 97 6.26 5.69 2.67
N ALA A 98 5.24 5.92 1.84
CA ALA A 98 5.19 7.10 0.98
C ALA A 98 5.14 8.41 1.79
N LEU A 99 4.35 8.45 2.85
CA LEU A 99 4.27 9.63 3.73
C LEU A 99 5.58 9.88 4.49
N LEU A 100 6.27 8.83 4.93
CA LEU A 100 7.58 8.94 5.58
C LEU A 100 8.64 9.45 4.60
N VAL A 101 8.64 8.96 3.36
CA VAL A 101 9.53 9.47 2.30
C VAL A 101 9.29 10.96 2.05
N LEU A 102 8.04 11.42 2.03
CA LEU A 102 7.73 12.84 1.86
C LEU A 102 8.18 13.71 3.04
N ILE A 103 8.23 13.16 4.26
CA ILE A 103 8.83 13.84 5.42
C ILE A 103 10.34 13.95 5.23
N GLU A 104 11.01 12.85 4.86
CA GLU A 104 12.47 12.81 4.66
C GLU A 104 12.93 13.76 3.58
N LEU A 105 12.14 13.90 2.51
CA LEU A 105 12.36 14.88 1.44
C LEU A 105 12.04 16.33 1.83
N GLY A 106 11.55 16.57 3.06
CA GLY A 106 11.19 17.91 3.54
C GLY A 106 9.93 18.49 2.88
N VAL A 107 9.15 17.67 2.16
CA VAL A 107 7.94 18.12 1.44
C VAL A 107 6.76 18.27 2.40
N LEU A 108 6.68 17.40 3.41
CA LEU A 108 5.61 17.43 4.42
C LEU A 108 6.20 17.53 5.83
N PRO A 109 5.61 18.36 6.70
CA PRO A 109 5.98 18.35 8.11
C PRO A 109 5.47 17.07 8.80
N SER A 110 6.19 16.61 9.84
CA SER A 110 5.91 15.34 10.51
C SER A 110 4.57 15.30 11.27
N TRP A 111 4.13 16.43 11.85
CA TRP A 111 2.94 16.46 12.71
C TRP A 111 1.61 16.15 11.99
N PRO A 112 1.31 16.65 10.76
CA PRO A 112 0.10 16.24 10.06
C PRO A 112 0.15 14.78 9.62
N VAL A 113 1.35 14.31 9.20
CA VAL A 113 1.55 12.90 8.83
C VAL A 113 1.28 12.01 10.03
N PHE A 114 1.77 12.36 11.22
CA PHE A 114 1.49 11.62 12.44
C PHE A 114 -0.02 11.51 12.72
N ILE A 115 -0.77 12.61 12.61
CA ILE A 115 -2.23 12.61 12.81
C ILE A 115 -2.93 11.70 11.80
N ILE A 116 -2.53 11.78 10.53
CA ILE A 116 -3.07 10.93 9.47
C ILE A 116 -2.84 9.46 9.78
N LEU A 117 -1.62 9.09 10.15
CA LEU A 117 -1.26 7.70 10.46
C LEU A 117 -2.01 7.19 11.71
N CYS A 118 -2.05 7.97 12.79
CA CYS A 118 -2.82 7.60 13.99
C CYS A 118 -4.28 7.30 13.64
N ARG A 119 -4.92 8.17 12.90
CA ARG A 119 -6.31 7.98 12.46
C ARG A 119 -6.46 6.73 11.59
N GLU A 120 -5.52 6.46 10.68
CA GLU A 120 -5.55 5.27 9.84
C GLU A 120 -5.49 3.98 10.66
N PHE A 121 -4.55 3.91 11.59
CA PHE A 121 -4.36 2.72 12.42
C PHE A 121 -5.51 2.52 13.41
N ILE A 122 -5.99 3.59 14.07
CA ILE A 122 -7.11 3.53 15.01
C ILE A 122 -8.38 3.02 14.32
N VAL A 123 -8.75 3.63 13.18
CA VAL A 123 -9.97 3.23 12.46
C VAL A 123 -9.86 1.81 11.91
N SER A 124 -8.68 1.40 11.45
CA SER A 124 -8.45 0.03 10.96
C SER A 124 -8.51 -0.98 12.11
N GLY A 125 -7.90 -0.66 13.27
CA GLY A 125 -7.96 -1.50 14.47
C GLY A 125 -9.38 -1.70 14.97
N ILE A 126 -10.18 -0.64 15.09
CA ILE A 126 -11.59 -0.73 15.48
C ILE A 126 -12.38 -1.60 14.49
N ARG A 127 -12.14 -1.47 13.19
CA ARG A 127 -12.80 -2.28 12.18
C ARG A 127 -12.42 -3.75 12.27
N MET A 128 -11.15 -4.05 12.55
CA MET A 128 -10.68 -5.43 12.75
C MET A 128 -11.29 -6.06 14.01
N LEU A 129 -11.39 -5.32 15.11
CA LEU A 129 -12.04 -5.78 16.35
C LEU A 129 -13.53 -6.06 16.13
N ALA A 130 -14.24 -5.15 15.46
CA ALA A 130 -15.66 -5.35 15.15
C ALA A 130 -15.87 -6.59 14.25
N ALA A 131 -15.00 -6.81 13.28
CA ALA A 131 -15.05 -7.99 12.42
C ALA A 131 -14.80 -9.30 13.20
N ALA A 132 -13.90 -9.29 14.18
CA ALA A 132 -13.65 -10.43 15.06
C ALA A 132 -14.88 -10.78 15.94
N GLU A 133 -15.71 -9.79 16.29
CA GLU A 133 -16.99 -9.98 16.98
C GLU A 133 -18.16 -10.33 16.03
N GLY A 134 -17.87 -10.60 14.75
CA GLY A 134 -18.89 -10.93 13.75
C GLY A 134 -19.69 -9.74 13.23
N ARG A 135 -19.32 -8.49 13.60
CA ARG A 135 -19.94 -7.25 13.12
C ARG A 135 -19.19 -6.71 11.91
N VAL A 136 -19.75 -6.88 10.73
CA VAL A 136 -19.14 -6.35 9.50
C VAL A 136 -19.49 -4.87 9.34
N ILE A 137 -18.55 -3.98 9.60
CA ILE A 137 -18.68 -2.55 9.31
C ILE A 137 -18.43 -2.35 7.81
N ALA A 138 -19.50 -2.10 7.05
CA ALA A 138 -19.41 -1.85 5.62
C ALA A 138 -18.49 -0.65 5.31
N ALA A 139 -17.68 -0.80 4.25
CA ALA A 139 -16.88 0.31 3.75
C ALA A 139 -17.80 1.41 3.20
N SER A 140 -17.83 2.56 3.84
CA SER A 140 -18.58 3.71 3.37
C SER A 140 -17.96 4.26 2.08
N TRP A 141 -18.76 4.90 1.22
CA TRP A 141 -18.26 5.57 0.02
C TRP A 141 -17.20 6.63 0.35
N TYR A 142 -17.35 7.32 1.48
CA TYR A 142 -16.36 8.27 2.00
C TYR A 142 -14.97 7.63 2.24
N GLY A 143 -14.94 6.38 2.67
CA GLY A 143 -13.68 5.65 2.85
C GLY A 143 -12.95 5.41 1.54
N LYS A 144 -13.67 5.09 0.46
CA LYS A 144 -13.10 4.93 -0.89
C LYS A 144 -12.59 6.26 -1.45
N ALA A 145 -13.41 7.31 -1.37
CA ALA A 145 -13.03 8.65 -1.82
C ALA A 145 -11.76 9.14 -1.13
N LYS A 146 -11.65 8.95 0.19
CA LYS A 146 -10.46 9.29 0.97
C LYS A 146 -9.20 8.60 0.46
N THR A 147 -9.24 7.27 0.24
CA THR A 147 -8.06 6.51 -0.23
C THR A 147 -7.60 7.02 -1.59
N VAL A 148 -8.52 7.24 -2.52
CA VAL A 148 -8.21 7.79 -3.85
C VAL A 148 -7.59 9.20 -3.73
N THR A 149 -8.18 10.08 -2.95
CA THR A 149 -7.66 11.43 -2.73
C THR A 149 -6.28 11.42 -2.10
N GLN A 150 -6.04 10.52 -1.14
CA GLN A 150 -4.74 10.36 -0.50
C GLN A 150 -3.66 9.89 -1.49
N ILE A 151 -3.96 8.91 -2.33
CA ILE A 151 -3.05 8.43 -3.39
C ILE A 151 -2.72 9.56 -4.36
N ILE A 152 -3.73 10.29 -4.83
CA ILE A 152 -3.54 11.45 -5.73
C ILE A 152 -2.65 12.51 -5.07
N ALA A 153 -2.90 12.86 -3.81
CA ALA A 153 -2.09 13.82 -3.08
C ALA A 153 -0.63 13.37 -2.96
N ILE A 154 -0.38 12.10 -2.61
CA ILE A 154 0.97 11.54 -2.53
C ILE A 154 1.67 11.65 -3.89
N VAL A 155 1.01 11.23 -4.98
CA VAL A 155 1.56 11.30 -6.34
C VAL A 155 1.94 12.73 -6.71
N LEU A 156 1.06 13.70 -6.45
CA LEU A 156 1.33 15.12 -6.73
C LEU A 156 2.54 15.66 -5.95
N PHE A 157 2.71 15.23 -4.69
CA PHE A 157 3.86 15.62 -3.88
C PHE A 157 5.16 14.90 -4.27
N LEU A 158 5.10 13.68 -4.79
CA LEU A 158 6.28 12.93 -5.23
C LEU A 158 6.86 13.48 -6.55
N VAL A 159 6.01 14.01 -7.44
CA VAL A 159 6.41 14.56 -8.74
C VAL A 159 6.91 16.02 -8.63
N LYS A 160 6.59 16.71 -7.54
CA LYS A 160 7.04 18.10 -7.30
C LYS A 160 8.53 18.18 -7.05
#